data_76f48d2b54df0ab8a8eac4b27ed996fd
#
_entry.id   76f48d2b54df0ab8a8eac4b27ed996fd
#
_cell.length_a   1.000
_cell.length_b   1.000
_cell.length_c   1.000
_cell.angle_alpha   90.00
_cell.angle_beta   90.00
_cell.angle_gamma   90.00
#
_symmetry.space_group_name_H-M   'P 1'
#
loop_
_entity.id
_entity.type
_entity.pdbx_description
1 polymer ?
#
loop_
_entity_poly.entity_id
_entity_poly.type
_entity_poly.pdbx_seq_one_letter_code
_entity_poly.pdbx_strand_id
1 'polypeptide(L)'
;PSLSHNERFIDLFNATVANVPSQIALAQRTADDSWQTITYADLKRQADSAAQWFLEHGADAQTPIMVNSHNSIEHAIIRHAALTIGAPYVPVSEGYALLGAADDYQRLRFVLGLIKPGFIFAQSEHAQEAVLACAPTAQLICADSAIDASFIPLANVINTPVTDELARATERLTADDVTAYMLTSGSTGNPKAVLHTNRMMCQAVAQQKWMMEGTGLW
;
A
#
# COMPACT_ATOMS: atom_id res chain seq x y z
N PRO A 1 2.18 6.66 27.49
CA PRO A 1 2.53 5.27 27.23
C PRO A 1 3.79 5.27 26.37
N SER A 2 4.88 4.72 26.90
CA SER A 2 6.10 4.53 26.13
C SER A 2 5.84 3.39 25.16
N LEU A 3 5.86 3.67 23.86
CA LEU A 3 5.94 2.62 22.85
C LEU A 3 7.24 1.83 23.09
N SER A 4 7.19 0.52 22.96
CA SER A 4 8.40 -0.29 23.01
C SER A 4 9.33 0.13 21.86
N HIS A 5 10.65 0.16 22.09
CA HIS A 5 11.60 0.60 21.07
C HIS A 5 11.64 -0.29 19.80
N ASN A 6 10.91 -1.40 19.78
CA ASN A 6 10.89 -2.41 18.71
C ASN A 6 9.55 -2.57 18.02
N GLU A 7 8.61 -1.64 18.19
CA GLU A 7 7.30 -1.76 17.55
C GLU A 7 7.40 -1.52 16.03
N ARG A 8 6.83 -2.46 15.28
CA ARG A 8 6.65 -2.35 13.82
C ARG A 8 5.20 -1.98 13.54
N PHE A 9 4.97 -1.19 12.52
CA PHE A 9 3.62 -0.72 12.22
C PHE A 9 2.65 -1.88 11.92
N ILE A 10 3.15 -2.95 11.29
CA ILE A 10 2.36 -4.16 11.02
C ILE A 10 1.91 -4.89 12.31
N ASP A 11 2.65 -4.76 13.41
CA ASP A 11 2.27 -5.39 14.68
C ASP A 11 0.99 -4.79 15.26
N LEU A 12 0.76 -3.49 15.05
CA LEU A 12 -0.49 -2.82 15.44
C LEU A 12 -1.69 -3.40 14.69
N PHE A 13 -1.53 -3.63 13.38
CA PHE A 13 -2.56 -4.27 12.57
C PHE A 13 -2.81 -5.71 13.01
N ASN A 14 -1.76 -6.51 13.19
CA ASN A 14 -1.86 -7.90 13.65
C ASN A 14 -2.54 -8.02 15.02
N ALA A 15 -2.23 -7.12 15.96
CA ALA A 15 -2.90 -7.06 17.26
C ALA A 15 -4.41 -6.74 17.11
N THR A 16 -4.77 -5.83 16.20
CA THR A 16 -6.18 -5.52 15.91
C THR A 16 -6.90 -6.73 15.34
N VAL A 17 -6.30 -7.41 14.36
CA VAL A 17 -6.85 -8.66 13.78
C VAL A 17 -7.07 -9.72 14.85
N ALA A 18 -6.11 -9.90 15.76
CA ALA A 18 -6.24 -10.89 16.85
C ALA A 18 -7.39 -10.57 17.80
N ASN A 19 -7.65 -9.28 18.06
CA ASN A 19 -8.67 -8.85 19.01
C ASN A 19 -10.09 -8.84 18.41
N VAL A 20 -10.23 -8.43 17.14
CA VAL A 20 -11.54 -8.20 16.51
C VAL A 20 -11.62 -8.75 15.06
N PRO A 21 -11.29 -10.04 14.82
CA PRO A 21 -11.12 -10.58 13.47
C PRO A 21 -12.35 -10.47 12.58
N SER A 22 -13.54 -10.61 13.15
CA SER A 22 -14.82 -10.59 12.42
C SER A 22 -15.42 -9.21 12.23
N GLN A 23 -14.85 -8.15 12.83
CA GLN A 23 -15.32 -6.80 12.61
C GLN A 23 -14.97 -6.32 11.19
N ILE A 24 -15.82 -5.45 10.65
CA ILE A 24 -15.59 -4.78 9.38
C ILE A 24 -14.38 -3.84 9.54
N ALA A 25 -13.34 -4.09 8.77
CA ALA A 25 -12.16 -3.23 8.69
C ALA A 25 -12.40 -2.05 7.76
N LEU A 26 -13.00 -2.30 6.59
CA LEU A 26 -13.29 -1.30 5.57
C LEU A 26 -14.64 -1.56 4.93
N ALA A 27 -15.29 -0.47 4.48
CA ALA A 27 -16.48 -0.48 3.65
C ALA A 27 -16.29 0.53 2.52
N GLN A 28 -16.62 0.14 1.30
CA GLN A 28 -16.58 1.02 0.11
C GLN A 28 -17.88 0.95 -0.67
N ARG A 29 -18.22 2.04 -1.34
CA ARG A 29 -19.37 2.07 -2.27
C ARG A 29 -18.97 1.39 -3.58
N THR A 30 -19.87 0.58 -4.08
CA THR A 30 -19.77 -0.05 -5.40
C THR A 30 -20.48 0.82 -6.44
N ALA A 31 -20.30 0.52 -7.72
CA ALA A 31 -20.89 1.29 -8.82
C ALA A 31 -22.43 1.24 -8.83
N ASP A 32 -23.04 0.20 -8.27
CA ASP A 32 -24.49 0.03 -8.11
C ASP A 32 -25.03 0.64 -6.78
N ASP A 33 -24.22 1.47 -6.11
CA ASP A 33 -24.54 2.16 -4.85
C ASP A 33 -24.72 1.22 -3.64
N SER A 34 -24.32 -0.04 -3.74
CA SER A 34 -24.26 -0.96 -2.60
C SER A 34 -22.99 -0.80 -1.78
N TRP A 35 -22.88 -1.51 -0.65
CA TRP A 35 -21.69 -1.53 0.19
C TRP A 35 -20.96 -2.85 0.05
N GLN A 36 -19.70 -2.79 -0.40
CA GLN A 36 -18.75 -3.87 -0.26
C GLN A 36 -17.97 -3.69 1.03
N THR A 37 -17.84 -4.76 1.82
CA THR A 37 -17.10 -4.72 3.09
C THR A 37 -16.06 -5.82 3.14
N ILE A 38 -15.01 -5.59 3.94
CA ILE A 38 -14.01 -6.61 4.25
C ILE A 38 -13.78 -6.64 5.77
N THR A 39 -13.70 -7.83 6.36
CA THR A 39 -13.35 -8.00 7.77
C THR A 39 -11.85 -7.85 8.00
N TYR A 40 -11.43 -7.63 9.26
CA TYR A 40 -10.01 -7.63 9.61
C TYR A 40 -9.32 -8.95 9.28
N ALA A 41 -9.99 -10.08 9.52
CA ALA A 41 -9.45 -11.40 9.19
C ALA A 41 -9.26 -11.60 7.68
N ASP A 42 -10.25 -11.21 6.87
CA ASP A 42 -10.17 -11.34 5.42
C ASP A 42 -9.14 -10.39 4.81
N LEU A 43 -9.06 -9.14 5.31
CA LEU A 43 -8.05 -8.18 4.88
C LEU A 43 -6.64 -8.75 5.17
N LYS A 44 -6.42 -9.30 6.36
CA LYS A 44 -5.14 -9.91 6.69
C LYS A 44 -4.82 -11.09 5.80
N ARG A 45 -5.76 -12.01 5.61
CA ARG A 45 -5.56 -13.20 4.77
C ARG A 45 -5.18 -12.81 3.33
N GLN A 46 -5.89 -11.84 2.74
CA GLN A 46 -5.59 -11.38 1.38
C GLN A 46 -4.28 -10.61 1.31
N ALA A 47 -3.98 -9.80 2.32
CA ALA A 47 -2.71 -9.09 2.41
C ALA A 47 -1.52 -10.04 2.58
N ASP A 48 -1.65 -11.09 3.40
CA ASP A 48 -0.60 -12.10 3.57
C ASP A 48 -0.34 -12.88 2.27
N SER A 49 -1.40 -13.27 1.54
CA SER A 49 -1.25 -13.91 0.23
C SER A 49 -0.58 -12.99 -0.80
N ALA A 50 -0.97 -11.70 -0.83
CA ALA A 50 -0.31 -10.72 -1.69
C ALA A 50 1.16 -10.47 -1.28
N ALA A 51 1.45 -10.43 0.01
CA ALA A 51 2.81 -10.31 0.54
C ALA A 51 3.70 -11.49 0.12
N GLN A 52 3.18 -12.71 0.21
CA GLN A 52 3.86 -13.92 -0.28
C GLN A 52 4.15 -13.81 -1.77
N TRP A 53 3.14 -13.39 -2.55
CA TRP A 53 3.32 -13.20 -3.99
C TRP A 53 4.44 -12.20 -4.29
N PHE A 54 4.47 -11.06 -3.60
CA PHE A 54 5.53 -10.06 -3.76
C PHE A 54 6.91 -10.62 -3.45
N LEU A 55 7.06 -11.41 -2.37
CA LEU A 55 8.33 -12.09 -2.04
C LEU A 55 8.78 -13.02 -3.16
N GLU A 56 7.89 -13.87 -3.68
CA GLU A 56 8.17 -14.82 -4.77
C GLU A 56 8.58 -14.11 -6.08
N HIS A 57 8.18 -12.83 -6.24
CA HIS A 57 8.52 -11.99 -7.39
C HIS A 57 9.66 -10.99 -7.11
N GLY A 58 10.40 -11.19 -6.01
CA GLY A 58 11.63 -10.47 -5.72
C GLY A 58 11.45 -9.14 -5.00
N ALA A 59 10.30 -8.90 -4.36
CA ALA A 59 10.13 -7.71 -3.51
C ALA A 59 10.94 -7.83 -2.21
N ASP A 60 11.57 -6.74 -1.83
CA ASP A 60 12.35 -6.58 -0.59
C ASP A 60 12.29 -5.14 -0.07
N ALA A 61 13.09 -4.82 0.95
CA ALA A 61 13.19 -3.48 1.53
C ALA A 61 13.73 -2.40 0.56
N GLN A 62 14.27 -2.78 -0.59
CA GLN A 62 14.78 -1.87 -1.63
C GLN A 62 13.83 -1.77 -2.82
N THR A 63 12.70 -2.49 -2.77
CA THR A 63 11.75 -2.62 -3.89
C THR A 63 10.44 -1.90 -3.54
N PRO A 64 10.29 -0.58 -3.85
CA PRO A 64 9.06 0.13 -3.56
C PRO A 64 7.86 -0.45 -4.31
N ILE A 65 6.73 -0.55 -3.61
CA ILE A 65 5.43 -0.94 -4.17
C ILE A 65 4.57 0.32 -4.28
N MET A 66 4.37 0.79 -5.50
CA MET A 66 3.56 1.98 -5.78
C MET A 66 2.09 1.60 -5.95
N VAL A 67 1.20 2.41 -5.37
CA VAL A 67 -0.24 2.25 -5.48
C VAL A 67 -0.82 3.52 -6.12
N ASN A 68 -1.22 3.44 -7.38
CA ASN A 68 -1.90 4.52 -8.11
C ASN A 68 -3.41 4.24 -8.11
N SER A 69 -4.08 4.66 -7.07
CA SER A 69 -5.51 4.43 -6.84
C SER A 69 -6.12 5.48 -5.90
N HIS A 70 -7.44 5.51 -5.83
CA HIS A 70 -8.15 6.10 -4.70
C HIS A 70 -8.17 5.13 -3.51
N ASN A 71 -8.74 5.56 -2.39
CA ASN A 71 -8.88 4.68 -1.22
C ASN A 71 -9.89 3.56 -1.54
N SER A 72 -9.46 2.32 -1.43
CA SER A 72 -10.27 1.13 -1.71
C SER A 72 -9.83 -0.06 -0.85
N ILE A 73 -10.59 -1.14 -0.89
CA ILE A 73 -10.23 -2.41 -0.26
C ILE A 73 -8.95 -2.97 -0.89
N GLU A 74 -8.85 -2.91 -2.22
CA GLU A 74 -7.70 -3.37 -2.99
C GLU A 74 -6.43 -2.60 -2.63
N HIS A 75 -6.54 -1.26 -2.51
CA HIS A 75 -5.47 -0.39 -2.02
C HIS A 75 -4.98 -0.83 -0.64
N ALA A 76 -5.92 -1.10 0.28
CA ALA A 76 -5.58 -1.53 1.63
C ALA A 76 -4.88 -2.90 1.65
N ILE A 77 -5.29 -3.84 0.81
CA ILE A 77 -4.65 -5.15 0.66
C ILE A 77 -3.18 -4.97 0.25
N ILE A 78 -2.92 -4.23 -0.82
CA ILE A 78 -1.54 -3.98 -1.31
C ILE A 78 -0.70 -3.24 -0.27
N ARG A 79 -1.28 -2.22 0.41
CA ARG A 79 -0.60 -1.51 1.49
C ARG A 79 -0.16 -2.45 2.61
N HIS A 80 -1.07 -3.28 3.13
CA HIS A 80 -0.74 -4.19 4.23
C HIS A 80 0.23 -5.29 3.79
N ALA A 81 0.13 -5.76 2.53
CA ALA A 81 1.10 -6.68 1.95
C ALA A 81 2.52 -6.09 1.95
N ALA A 82 2.69 -4.86 1.45
CA ALA A 82 3.97 -4.16 1.45
C ALA A 82 4.55 -4.01 2.87
N LEU A 83 3.72 -3.57 3.83
CA LEU A 83 4.11 -3.42 5.23
C LEU A 83 4.52 -4.75 5.89
N THR A 84 3.90 -5.87 5.50
CA THR A 84 4.18 -7.20 6.05
C THR A 84 5.59 -7.68 5.68
N ILE A 85 6.07 -7.36 4.49
CA ILE A 85 7.41 -7.76 4.00
C ILE A 85 8.48 -6.68 4.13
N GLY A 86 8.10 -5.47 4.58
CA GLY A 86 9.01 -4.34 4.71
C GLY A 86 9.37 -3.67 3.38
N ALA A 87 8.64 -3.93 2.30
CA ALA A 87 8.78 -3.18 1.06
C ALA A 87 8.18 -1.77 1.23
N PRO A 88 8.87 -0.69 0.80
CA PRO A 88 8.34 0.66 0.95
C PRO A 88 7.03 0.85 0.16
N TYR A 89 5.94 1.15 0.87
CA TYR A 89 4.65 1.49 0.28
C TYR A 89 4.63 2.93 -0.22
N VAL A 90 4.15 3.16 -1.45
CA VAL A 90 4.15 4.49 -2.07
C VAL A 90 2.77 4.83 -2.63
N PRO A 91 1.91 5.52 -1.85
CA PRO A 91 0.63 5.98 -2.36
C PRO A 91 0.79 7.14 -3.34
N VAL A 92 0.20 7.00 -4.52
CA VAL A 92 0.16 8.02 -5.56
C VAL A 92 -1.29 8.27 -5.94
N SER A 93 -1.73 9.52 -5.85
CA SER A 93 -3.10 9.89 -6.22
C SER A 93 -3.37 9.59 -7.69
N GLU A 94 -4.56 9.07 -7.99
CA GLU A 94 -5.05 8.94 -9.38
C GLU A 94 -5.13 10.26 -10.14
N GLY A 95 -5.16 11.40 -9.42
CA GLY A 95 -5.06 12.71 -10.03
C GLY A 95 -3.83 12.90 -10.93
N TYR A 96 -2.75 12.15 -10.68
CA TYR A 96 -1.57 12.15 -11.55
C TYR A 96 -1.85 11.47 -12.90
N ALA A 97 -2.76 10.50 -12.94
CA ALA A 97 -3.21 9.86 -14.16
C ALA A 97 -4.28 10.71 -14.88
N LEU A 98 -5.33 11.11 -14.16
CA LEU A 98 -6.48 11.84 -14.70
C LEU A 98 -6.11 13.19 -15.30
N LEU A 99 -5.16 13.91 -14.68
CA LEU A 99 -4.75 15.24 -15.13
C LEU A 99 -3.49 15.19 -16.01
N GLY A 100 -2.81 14.06 -16.09
CA GLY A 100 -1.51 13.92 -16.71
C GLY A 100 -1.55 13.71 -18.22
N ALA A 101 -2.67 13.26 -18.80
CA ALA A 101 -2.76 12.95 -20.23
C ALA A 101 -2.48 14.17 -21.12
N ALA A 102 -2.84 15.39 -20.67
CA ALA A 102 -2.64 16.63 -21.41
C ALA A 102 -1.17 17.07 -21.51
N ASP A 103 -0.30 16.61 -20.59
CA ASP A 103 1.12 16.97 -20.52
C ASP A 103 2.06 15.76 -20.60
N ASP A 104 1.61 14.68 -21.23
CA ASP A 104 2.35 13.42 -21.36
C ASP A 104 2.77 12.84 -19.99
N TYR A 105 1.92 12.97 -18.98
CA TYR A 105 2.13 12.44 -17.63
C TYR A 105 3.45 12.89 -16.98
N GLN A 106 3.90 14.12 -17.21
CA GLN A 106 5.19 14.61 -16.72
C GLN A 106 5.38 14.40 -15.21
N ARG A 107 4.34 14.67 -14.41
CA ARG A 107 4.42 14.45 -12.95
C ARG A 107 4.55 12.99 -12.58
N LEU A 108 3.80 12.10 -13.24
CA LEU A 108 3.87 10.67 -12.99
C LEU A 108 5.25 10.12 -13.41
N ARG A 109 5.75 10.54 -14.59
CA ARG A 109 7.12 10.19 -15.04
C ARG A 109 8.18 10.65 -14.05
N PHE A 110 8.03 11.86 -13.51
CA PHE A 110 8.94 12.38 -12.48
C PHE A 110 8.93 11.49 -11.22
N VAL A 111 7.72 11.15 -10.72
CA VAL A 111 7.56 10.28 -9.55
C VAL A 111 8.15 8.88 -9.81
N LEU A 112 7.87 8.28 -10.96
CA LEU A 112 8.43 6.99 -11.35
C LEU A 112 9.97 7.01 -11.41
N GLY A 113 10.54 8.09 -11.95
CA GLY A 113 12.00 8.29 -11.98
C GLY A 113 12.63 8.49 -10.59
N LEU A 114 11.89 9.13 -9.67
CA LEU A 114 12.32 9.36 -8.30
C LEU A 114 12.25 8.08 -7.45
N ILE A 115 11.14 7.36 -7.54
CA ILE A 115 10.82 6.21 -6.67
C ILE A 115 11.41 4.91 -7.21
N LYS A 116 11.39 4.72 -8.53
CA LYS A 116 11.81 3.49 -9.22
C LYS A 116 11.12 2.25 -8.64
N PRO A 117 9.78 2.19 -8.65
CA PRO A 117 9.05 1.09 -8.05
C PRO A 117 9.32 -0.22 -8.80
N GLY A 118 9.43 -1.33 -8.05
CA GLY A 118 9.47 -2.67 -8.63
C GLY A 118 8.09 -3.20 -9.02
N PHE A 119 7.05 -2.70 -8.32
CA PHE A 119 5.66 -3.07 -8.54
C PHE A 119 4.76 -1.84 -8.54
N ILE A 120 3.75 -1.85 -9.41
CA ILE A 120 2.74 -0.79 -9.48
C ILE A 120 1.36 -1.40 -9.52
N PHE A 121 0.52 -1.08 -8.53
CA PHE A 121 -0.91 -1.33 -8.58
C PHE A 121 -1.61 -0.11 -9.20
N ALA A 122 -2.34 -0.32 -10.29
CA ALA A 122 -3.14 0.69 -10.98
C ALA A 122 -4.62 0.25 -11.01
N GLN A 123 -5.48 0.98 -10.30
CA GLN A 123 -6.85 0.54 -10.07
C GLN A 123 -7.77 0.81 -11.26
N SER A 124 -7.90 2.07 -11.69
CA SER A 124 -8.78 2.46 -12.78
C SER A 124 -8.11 2.28 -14.15
N GLU A 125 -8.93 2.25 -15.21
CA GLU A 125 -8.44 2.25 -16.59
C GLU A 125 -7.50 3.43 -16.86
N HIS A 126 -7.85 4.64 -16.38
CA HIS A 126 -6.99 5.82 -16.52
C HIS A 126 -5.64 5.66 -15.80
N ALA A 127 -5.63 5.03 -14.62
CA ALA A 127 -4.39 4.74 -13.93
C ALA A 127 -3.54 3.73 -14.70
N GLN A 128 -4.16 2.70 -15.28
CA GLN A 128 -3.49 1.70 -16.12
C GLN A 128 -2.92 2.33 -17.39
N GLU A 129 -3.71 3.14 -18.13
CA GLU A 129 -3.27 3.88 -19.32
C GLU A 129 -2.05 4.77 -19.02
N ALA A 130 -2.13 5.55 -17.93
CA ALA A 130 -1.04 6.43 -17.51
C ALA A 130 0.24 5.66 -17.19
N VAL A 131 0.14 4.54 -16.48
CA VAL A 131 1.29 3.70 -16.15
C VAL A 131 1.90 3.08 -17.39
N LEU A 132 1.10 2.56 -18.32
CA LEU A 132 1.58 2.03 -19.62
C LEU A 132 2.27 3.12 -20.45
N ALA A 133 1.69 4.31 -20.53
CA ALA A 133 2.28 5.43 -21.27
C ALA A 133 3.64 5.86 -20.70
N CYS A 134 3.87 5.69 -19.39
CA CYS A 134 5.15 5.97 -18.74
C CYS A 134 6.19 4.86 -18.94
N ALA A 135 5.80 3.71 -19.51
CA ALA A 135 6.65 2.55 -19.78
C ALA A 135 7.58 2.16 -18.61
N PRO A 136 7.05 1.91 -17.41
CA PRO A 136 7.87 1.51 -16.28
C PRO A 136 8.42 0.10 -16.49
N THR A 137 9.56 -0.18 -15.89
CA THR A 137 10.14 -1.54 -15.81
C THR A 137 9.49 -2.38 -14.70
N ALA A 138 8.56 -1.79 -13.92
CA ALA A 138 7.87 -2.43 -12.83
C ALA A 138 6.90 -3.53 -13.31
N GLN A 139 6.64 -4.51 -12.45
CA GLN A 139 5.53 -5.42 -12.63
C GLN A 139 4.20 -4.71 -12.35
N LEU A 140 3.21 -4.88 -13.23
CA LEU A 140 1.95 -4.14 -13.20
C LEU A 140 0.83 -5.01 -12.66
N ILE A 141 0.07 -4.49 -11.71
CA ILE A 141 -1.07 -5.16 -11.08
C ILE A 141 -2.30 -4.29 -11.28
N CYS A 142 -3.44 -4.88 -11.65
CA CYS A 142 -4.73 -4.20 -11.73
C CYS A 142 -5.76 -4.81 -10.75
N ALA A 143 -6.85 -4.07 -10.48
CA ALA A 143 -7.91 -4.56 -9.60
C ALA A 143 -8.65 -5.77 -10.23
N ASP A 144 -9.47 -5.54 -11.25
CA ASP A 144 -10.34 -6.55 -11.86
C ASP A 144 -10.03 -6.78 -13.34
N SER A 145 -10.21 -5.74 -14.16
CA SER A 145 -10.03 -5.81 -15.61
C SER A 145 -8.73 -5.16 -16.03
N ALA A 146 -7.89 -5.93 -16.70
CA ALA A 146 -6.67 -5.45 -17.34
C ALA A 146 -6.99 -4.83 -18.70
N ILE A 147 -6.48 -3.63 -18.97
CA ILE A 147 -6.56 -3.02 -20.31
C ILE A 147 -5.49 -3.58 -21.25
N ASP A 148 -4.48 -4.24 -20.71
CA ASP A 148 -3.36 -4.83 -21.44
C ASP A 148 -2.87 -6.11 -20.76
N ALA A 149 -2.33 -7.04 -21.55
CA ALA A 149 -1.85 -8.34 -21.08
C ALA A 149 -0.62 -8.26 -20.12
N SER A 150 0.02 -7.11 -20.01
CA SER A 150 1.11 -6.88 -19.07
C SER A 150 0.64 -6.71 -17.61
N PHE A 151 -0.66 -6.48 -17.39
CA PHE A 151 -1.23 -6.39 -16.06
C PHE A 151 -1.59 -7.76 -15.48
N ILE A 152 -1.22 -7.94 -14.22
CA ILE A 152 -1.57 -9.11 -13.42
C ILE A 152 -2.82 -8.76 -12.60
N PRO A 153 -3.94 -9.49 -12.76
CA PRO A 153 -5.13 -9.27 -11.94
C PRO A 153 -4.84 -9.50 -10.46
N LEU A 154 -5.34 -8.62 -9.59
CA LEU A 154 -5.17 -8.74 -8.14
C LEU A 154 -5.68 -10.08 -7.60
N ALA A 155 -6.73 -10.64 -8.23
CA ALA A 155 -7.24 -11.97 -7.89
C ALA A 155 -6.15 -13.06 -7.94
N ASN A 156 -5.20 -12.98 -8.86
CA ASN A 156 -4.08 -13.92 -8.94
C ASN A 156 -3.10 -13.71 -7.79
N VAL A 157 -2.90 -12.47 -7.38
CA VAL A 157 -1.96 -12.08 -6.32
C VAL A 157 -2.47 -12.52 -4.93
N ILE A 158 -3.75 -12.29 -4.62
CA ILE A 158 -4.36 -12.59 -3.31
C ILE A 158 -4.74 -14.07 -3.12
N ASN A 159 -4.49 -14.92 -4.10
CA ASN A 159 -4.70 -16.36 -4.03
C ASN A 159 -3.39 -17.17 -3.88
N THR A 160 -2.25 -16.48 -3.72
CA THR A 160 -0.95 -17.12 -3.50
C THR A 160 -0.93 -17.83 -2.14
N PRO A 161 -0.58 -19.13 -2.08
CA PRO A 161 -0.46 -19.84 -0.82
C PRO A 161 0.65 -19.25 0.07
N VAL A 162 0.32 -18.95 1.31
CA VAL A 162 1.29 -18.41 2.29
C VAL A 162 2.21 -19.52 2.78
N THR A 163 3.51 -19.22 2.87
CA THR A 163 4.56 -20.14 3.36
C THR A 163 5.26 -19.56 4.59
N ASP A 164 6.13 -20.38 5.23
CA ASP A 164 6.97 -19.93 6.36
C ASP A 164 7.95 -18.79 5.97
N GLU A 165 8.17 -18.57 4.70
CA GLU A 165 9.00 -17.47 4.21
C GLU A 165 8.43 -16.12 4.60
N LEU A 166 7.11 -15.94 4.52
CA LEU A 166 6.43 -14.71 4.94
C LEU A 166 6.68 -14.40 6.42
N ALA A 167 6.53 -15.40 7.29
CA ALA A 167 6.79 -15.22 8.72
C ALA A 167 8.24 -14.78 8.95
N ARG A 168 9.21 -15.46 8.31
CA ARG A 168 10.63 -15.11 8.41
C ARG A 168 10.94 -13.72 7.88
N ALA A 169 10.28 -13.27 6.80
CA ALA A 169 10.45 -11.92 6.26
C ALA A 169 9.92 -10.87 7.26
N THR A 170 8.72 -11.09 7.80
CA THR A 170 8.11 -10.19 8.79
C THR A 170 8.94 -10.09 10.09
N GLU A 171 9.49 -11.20 10.57
CA GLU A 171 10.30 -11.24 11.80
C GLU A 171 11.61 -10.44 11.69
N ARG A 172 12.16 -10.27 10.50
CA ARG A 172 13.39 -9.49 10.27
C ARG A 172 13.17 -7.99 10.33
N LEU A 173 11.93 -7.51 10.27
CA LEU A 173 11.61 -6.09 10.27
C LEU A 173 11.97 -5.46 11.61
N THR A 174 12.49 -4.24 11.53
CA THR A 174 12.87 -3.43 12.68
C THR A 174 12.09 -2.12 12.74
N ALA A 175 12.17 -1.43 13.86
CA ALA A 175 11.55 -0.11 14.02
C ALA A 175 12.13 0.97 13.09
N ASP A 176 13.35 0.80 12.63
CA ASP A 176 14.06 1.80 11.81
C ASP A 176 13.95 1.54 10.31
N ASP A 177 13.32 0.41 9.90
CA ASP A 177 13.08 0.12 8.49
C ASP A 177 12.08 1.12 7.90
N VAL A 178 12.36 1.54 6.66
CA VAL A 178 11.48 2.43 5.91
C VAL A 178 10.27 1.67 5.43
N THR A 179 9.08 2.13 5.82
CA THR A 179 7.79 1.50 5.50
C THR A 179 7.04 2.19 4.39
N ALA A 180 7.27 3.49 4.20
CA ALA A 180 6.54 4.24 3.19
C ALA A 180 7.32 5.45 2.67
N TYR A 181 7.04 5.82 1.42
CA TYR A 181 7.44 7.10 0.83
C TYR A 181 6.17 7.93 0.61
N MET A 182 6.03 9.01 1.36
CA MET A 182 4.90 9.93 1.22
C MET A 182 5.29 11.09 0.32
N LEU A 183 4.54 11.27 -0.76
CA LEU A 183 4.78 12.37 -1.69
C LEU A 183 4.20 13.68 -1.13
N THR A 184 4.99 14.73 -1.17
CA THR A 184 4.57 16.09 -0.79
C THR A 184 4.73 17.04 -1.97
N SER A 185 3.86 18.06 -2.06
CA SER A 185 4.03 19.15 -3.02
C SER A 185 5.28 19.94 -2.68
N GLY A 186 6.34 19.77 -3.46
CA GLY A 186 7.56 20.58 -3.29
C GLY A 186 7.29 22.06 -3.60
N SER A 187 7.93 22.97 -2.87
CA SER A 187 7.90 24.41 -3.13
C SER A 187 8.40 24.80 -4.53
N THR A 188 9.11 23.90 -5.20
CA THR A 188 9.65 24.04 -6.56
C THR A 188 8.73 23.46 -7.65
N GLY A 189 7.52 23.01 -7.30
CA GLY A 189 6.54 22.40 -8.23
C GLY A 189 6.69 20.89 -8.41
N ASN A 190 7.86 20.31 -8.19
CA ASN A 190 8.08 18.87 -8.27
C ASN A 190 7.84 18.17 -6.93
N PRO A 191 7.19 16.99 -6.92
CA PRO A 191 6.97 16.22 -5.70
C PRO A 191 8.29 15.83 -5.03
N LYS A 192 8.26 15.78 -3.68
CA LYS A 192 9.35 15.22 -2.87
C LYS A 192 8.85 13.98 -2.17
N ALA A 193 9.69 12.96 -2.04
CA ALA A 193 9.40 11.77 -1.26
C ALA A 193 9.94 11.95 0.16
N VAL A 194 9.06 11.83 1.16
CA VAL A 194 9.41 11.82 2.58
C VAL A 194 9.39 10.38 3.05
N LEU A 195 10.50 9.90 3.60
CA LEU A 195 10.61 8.53 4.10
C LEU A 195 9.98 8.44 5.50
N HIS A 196 9.16 7.43 5.69
CA HIS A 196 8.56 7.09 6.98
C HIS A 196 9.06 5.73 7.44
N THR A 197 9.57 5.66 8.66
CA THR A 197 9.98 4.39 9.28
C THR A 197 8.85 3.77 10.08
N ASN A 198 8.96 2.48 10.43
CA ASN A 198 8.06 1.80 11.36
C ASN A 198 7.87 2.62 12.64
N ARG A 199 8.97 3.08 13.24
CA ARG A 199 8.97 3.91 14.46
C ARG A 199 8.11 5.18 14.28
N MET A 200 8.30 5.91 13.18
CA MET A 200 7.54 7.14 12.91
C MET A 200 6.04 6.86 12.78
N MET A 201 5.67 5.77 12.08
CA MET A 201 4.26 5.37 11.91
C MET A 201 3.63 4.97 13.24
N CYS A 202 4.32 4.17 14.06
CA CYS A 202 3.84 3.79 15.39
C CYS A 202 3.68 5.00 16.32
N GLN A 203 4.63 5.94 16.32
CA GLN A 203 4.54 7.16 17.10
C GLN A 203 3.36 8.04 16.70
N ALA A 204 3.08 8.16 15.40
CA ALA A 204 1.93 8.92 14.91
C ALA A 204 0.60 8.32 15.40
N VAL A 205 0.46 6.99 15.36
CA VAL A 205 -0.73 6.29 15.90
C VAL A 205 -0.86 6.50 17.40
N ALA A 206 0.21 6.35 18.16
CA ALA A 206 0.19 6.54 19.62
C ALA A 206 -0.18 7.98 20.00
N GLN A 207 0.37 8.97 19.28
CA GLN A 207 0.02 10.37 19.49
C GLN A 207 -1.46 10.65 19.18
N GLN A 208 -1.97 10.11 18.07
CA GLN A 208 -3.38 10.25 17.71
C GLN A 208 -4.28 9.61 18.77
N LYS A 209 -3.96 8.40 19.22
CA LYS A 209 -4.71 7.71 20.28
C LYS A 209 -4.73 8.53 21.56
N TRP A 210 -3.59 9.04 22.01
CA TRP A 210 -3.50 9.89 23.21
C TRP A 210 -4.35 11.16 23.09
N MET A 211 -4.33 11.82 21.94
CA MET A 211 -5.16 13.01 21.69
C MET A 211 -6.67 12.67 21.76
N MET A 212 -7.08 11.55 21.17
CA MET A 212 -8.50 11.14 21.15
C MET A 212 -8.98 10.70 22.53
N GLU A 213 -8.20 9.96 23.30
CA GLU A 213 -8.50 9.57 24.68
C GLU A 213 -8.66 10.81 25.58
N GLY A 214 -7.84 11.85 25.37
CA GLY A 214 -7.94 13.13 26.11
C GLY A 214 -9.18 13.95 25.76
N THR A 215 -9.81 13.71 24.63
CA THR A 215 -11.03 14.43 24.18
C THR A 215 -12.33 13.69 24.48
N GLY A 216 -12.28 12.47 25.00
CA GLY A 216 -13.46 11.63 25.28
C GLY A 216 -14.23 11.19 24.03
N LEU A 217 -13.58 11.16 22.88
CA LEU A 217 -14.18 10.79 21.57
C LEU A 217 -14.03 9.29 21.25
N TRP A 218 -13.95 8.43 22.27
CA TRP A 218 -14.00 6.96 22.14
C TRP A 218 -15.17 6.38 22.87
#